data_d9bda016716671bfaf810f0501c32de3
#
_entry.id   d9bda016716671bfaf810f0501c32de3
#
_cell.length_a   1.000
_cell.length_b   1.000
_cell.length_c   1.000
_cell.angle_alpha   90.00
_cell.angle_beta   90.00
_cell.angle_gamma   90.00
#
_symmetry.space_group_name_H-M   'P 1'
#
loop_
_entity.id
_entity.type
_entity.pdbx_description
1 polymer ?
#
loop_
_entity_poly.entity_id
_entity_poly.type
_entity_poly.pdbx_seq_one_letter_code
_entity_poly.pdbx_strand_id
1 'polypeptide(L)'
;MQWTYEGKVIDTIPDEYEGFVYLITNLTTGQKYIGKKLAKFKTTKPPLKGKKNKRRGYKESDWKTYWGSSDRLNADVAELGEENFTREILYLCKGRGEMSYIEAREQFDRRVLESDEYYNGIINVRVGGSDKLRQALLEHHIKAKQSNT
;
A
#
# COMPACT_ATOMS: atom_id res chain seq x y z
N MET A 1 -1.07 16.68 -2.07
CA MET A 1 -0.44 16.28 -0.80
C MET A 1 0.47 15.08 -1.01
N GLN A 2 1.63 15.12 -0.39
CA GLN A 2 2.60 14.04 -0.50
C GLN A 2 2.26 12.90 0.45
N TRP A 3 2.80 11.72 0.15
CA TRP A 3 2.70 10.57 1.05
C TRP A 3 3.55 10.79 2.30
N THR A 4 3.09 10.28 3.43
CA THR A 4 3.86 10.25 4.66
C THR A 4 4.07 8.82 5.14
N TYR A 5 5.15 8.58 5.87
CA TYR A 5 5.44 7.33 6.53
C TYR A 5 6.06 7.64 7.90
N GLU A 6 5.47 7.09 8.94
CA GLU A 6 5.90 7.35 10.33
C GLU A 6 5.99 8.85 10.64
N GLY A 7 5.03 9.62 10.10
CA GLY A 7 4.91 11.06 10.34
C GLY A 7 5.81 11.95 9.50
N LYS A 8 6.59 11.38 8.59
CA LYS A 8 7.51 12.14 7.73
C LYS A 8 7.14 11.97 6.27
N VAL A 9 7.35 13.01 5.48
CA VAL A 9 7.15 12.95 4.03
C VAL A 9 8.12 11.94 3.43
N ILE A 10 7.60 11.07 2.56
CA ILE A 10 8.39 10.07 1.84
C ILE A 10 8.20 10.28 0.34
N ASP A 11 9.30 10.41 -0.39
CA ASP A 11 9.29 10.61 -1.83
C ASP A 11 9.98 9.47 -2.60
N THR A 12 10.58 8.53 -1.86
CA THR A 12 11.27 7.38 -2.41
C THR A 12 10.99 6.16 -1.55
N ILE A 13 10.58 5.06 -2.18
CA ILE A 13 10.40 3.79 -1.47
C ILE A 13 11.72 3.02 -1.54
N PRO A 14 12.28 2.58 -0.40
CA PRO A 14 13.51 1.79 -0.43
C PRO A 14 13.38 0.55 -1.31
N ASP A 15 14.46 0.18 -2.01
CA ASP A 15 14.46 -0.88 -3.01
C ASP A 15 14.05 -2.25 -2.48
N GLU A 16 14.25 -2.49 -1.18
CA GLU A 16 13.86 -3.76 -0.56
C GLU A 16 12.35 -3.98 -0.49
N TYR A 17 11.54 -2.92 -0.65
CA TYR A 17 10.09 -3.00 -0.55
C TYR A 17 9.45 -3.00 -1.93
N GLU A 18 8.50 -3.92 -2.14
CA GLU A 18 7.76 -4.04 -3.40
C GLU A 18 6.52 -3.15 -3.42
N GLY A 19 5.97 -2.85 -2.27
CA GLY A 19 4.77 -2.04 -2.16
C GLY A 19 4.45 -1.66 -0.73
N PHE A 20 3.22 -1.16 -0.53
CA PHE A 20 2.81 -0.69 0.80
C PHE A 20 1.30 -0.79 0.99
N VAL A 21 0.90 -0.80 2.25
CA VAL A 21 -0.49 -0.67 2.69
C VAL A 21 -0.66 0.74 3.22
N TYR A 22 -1.75 1.41 2.83
CA TYR A 22 -1.93 2.83 3.08
C TYR A 22 -3.30 3.18 3.63
N LEU A 23 -3.36 4.37 4.21
CA LEU A 23 -4.58 5.01 4.70
C LEU A 23 -4.71 6.39 4.05
N ILE A 24 -5.84 6.64 3.41
CA ILE A 24 -6.19 7.97 2.91
C ILE A 24 -7.33 8.49 3.78
N THR A 25 -7.21 9.73 4.24
CA THR A 25 -8.21 10.38 5.09
C THR A 25 -8.71 11.65 4.45
N ASN A 26 -10.05 11.77 4.34
CA ASN A 26 -10.73 13.00 3.95
C ASN A 26 -10.84 13.87 5.21
N LEU A 27 -10.10 14.98 5.25
CA LEU A 27 -10.06 15.86 6.42
C LEU A 27 -11.37 16.64 6.62
N THR A 28 -12.17 16.78 5.55
CA THR A 28 -13.45 17.49 5.61
C THR A 28 -14.54 16.64 6.26
N THR A 29 -14.62 15.35 5.90
CA THR A 29 -15.70 14.46 6.36
C THR A 29 -15.23 13.45 7.41
N GLY A 30 -13.94 13.22 7.52
CA GLY A 30 -13.38 12.16 8.38
C GLY A 30 -13.40 10.78 7.73
N GLN A 31 -13.95 10.63 6.53
CA GLN A 31 -13.98 9.34 5.84
C GLN A 31 -12.59 8.87 5.44
N LYS A 32 -12.39 7.56 5.48
CA LYS A 32 -11.08 6.95 5.27
C LYS A 32 -11.13 5.82 4.24
N TYR A 33 -9.98 5.48 3.72
CA TYR A 33 -9.82 4.36 2.79
C TYR A 33 -8.53 3.61 3.09
N ILE A 34 -8.63 2.29 3.24
CA ILE A 34 -7.47 1.40 3.39
C ILE A 34 -7.27 0.65 2.08
N GLY A 35 -6.05 0.70 1.56
CA GLY A 35 -5.71 0.01 0.33
C GLY A 35 -4.27 -0.45 0.30
N LYS A 36 -3.88 -1.04 -0.81
CA LYS A 36 -2.50 -1.44 -1.08
C LYS A 36 -2.06 -0.93 -2.43
N LYS A 37 -0.77 -0.72 -2.59
CA LYS A 37 -0.20 -0.22 -3.85
C LYS A 37 1.18 -0.81 -4.07
N LEU A 38 1.41 -1.32 -5.27
CA LEU A 38 2.76 -1.68 -5.69
C LEU A 38 3.56 -0.40 -5.92
N ALA A 39 4.76 -0.35 -5.35
CA ALA A 39 5.68 0.77 -5.57
C ALA A 39 6.47 0.60 -6.86
N LYS A 40 6.64 -0.65 -7.30
CA LYS A 40 7.39 -0.97 -8.51
C LYS A 40 6.83 -2.24 -9.15
N PHE A 41 7.05 -2.37 -10.45
CA PHE A 41 6.66 -3.56 -11.22
C PHE A 41 7.90 -4.29 -11.67
N LYS A 42 7.81 -5.62 -11.73
CA LYS A 42 8.82 -6.44 -12.40
C LYS A 42 8.69 -6.24 -13.90
N THR A 43 9.80 -5.97 -14.57
CA THR A 43 9.84 -5.80 -16.01
C THR A 43 10.73 -6.87 -16.63
N THR A 44 10.42 -7.24 -17.87
CA THR A 44 11.23 -8.17 -18.66
C THR A 44 11.62 -7.44 -19.94
N LYS A 45 12.92 -7.38 -20.24
CA LYS A 45 13.43 -6.80 -21.48
C LYS A 45 13.95 -7.92 -22.37
N PRO A 46 13.95 -7.73 -23.73
CA PRO A 46 14.54 -8.71 -24.61
C PRO A 46 15.99 -9.04 -24.24
N PRO A 47 16.47 -10.26 -24.53
CA PRO A 47 17.87 -10.59 -24.26
C PRO A 47 18.81 -9.64 -24.98
N LEU A 48 19.96 -9.36 -24.37
CA LEU A 48 21.03 -8.65 -25.07
C LEU A 48 21.51 -9.51 -26.25
N LYS A 49 22.03 -8.84 -27.28
CA LYS A 49 22.57 -9.52 -28.47
C LYS A 49 23.56 -10.62 -28.05
N GLY A 50 23.33 -11.83 -28.50
CA GLY A 50 24.17 -12.99 -28.17
C GLY A 50 23.82 -13.68 -26.85
N LYS A 51 22.81 -13.21 -26.11
CA LYS A 51 22.37 -13.85 -24.88
C LYS A 51 21.05 -14.57 -25.09
N LYS A 52 20.82 -15.66 -24.33
CA LYS A 52 19.61 -16.48 -24.43
C LYS A 52 18.50 -16.06 -23.48
N ASN A 53 18.85 -15.50 -22.32
CA ASN A 53 17.89 -15.20 -21.27
C ASN A 53 17.41 -13.76 -21.35
N LYS A 54 16.09 -13.57 -21.10
CA LYS A 54 15.51 -12.25 -20.96
C LYS A 54 16.10 -11.56 -19.74
N ARG A 55 16.28 -10.24 -19.84
CA ARG A 55 16.74 -9.42 -18.72
C ARG A 55 15.57 -9.10 -17.81
N ARG A 56 15.77 -9.24 -16.51
CA ARG A 56 14.78 -8.86 -15.49
C ARG A 56 15.17 -7.52 -14.88
N GLY A 57 14.17 -6.72 -14.55
CA GLY A 57 14.36 -5.44 -13.91
C GLY A 57 13.10 -4.98 -13.24
N TYR A 58 13.11 -3.73 -12.76
CA TYR A 58 11.98 -3.10 -12.10
C TYR A 58 11.72 -1.74 -12.71
N LYS A 59 10.44 -1.36 -12.72
CA LYS A 59 10.00 -0.03 -13.13
C LYS A 59 9.17 0.55 -11.99
N GLU A 60 9.46 1.79 -11.59
CA GLU A 60 8.66 2.49 -10.60
C GLU A 60 7.22 2.63 -11.08
N SER A 61 6.26 2.41 -10.18
CA SER A 61 4.84 2.58 -10.47
C SER A 61 4.43 4.06 -10.37
N ASP A 62 3.15 4.34 -10.59
CA ASP A 62 2.56 5.66 -10.43
C ASP A 62 2.15 5.98 -8.98
N TRP A 63 2.79 5.35 -7.99
CA TRP A 63 2.38 5.47 -6.59
C TRP A 63 2.36 6.90 -6.07
N LYS A 64 3.25 7.76 -6.57
CA LYS A 64 3.34 9.15 -6.07
C LYS A 64 2.07 9.96 -6.35
N THR A 65 1.39 9.65 -7.45
CA THR A 65 0.17 10.35 -7.87
C THR A 65 -1.12 9.55 -7.59
N TYR A 66 -0.98 8.39 -6.99
CA TYR A 66 -2.08 7.44 -6.79
C TYR A 66 -2.98 7.85 -5.61
N TRP A 67 -4.29 7.80 -5.83
CA TRP A 67 -5.31 8.16 -4.85
C TRP A 67 -6.28 7.02 -4.54
N GLY A 68 -5.84 5.78 -4.74
CA GLY A 68 -6.68 4.61 -4.45
C GLY A 68 -7.56 4.20 -5.62
N SER A 69 -8.26 3.09 -5.44
CA SER A 69 -9.12 2.50 -6.48
C SER A 69 -10.62 2.74 -6.26
N SER A 70 -11.00 3.47 -5.22
CA SER A 70 -12.40 3.79 -4.95
C SER A 70 -12.87 4.97 -5.80
N ASP A 71 -13.92 4.76 -6.59
CA ASP A 71 -14.50 5.83 -7.41
C ASP A 71 -15.05 6.97 -6.55
N ARG A 72 -15.66 6.64 -5.41
CA ARG A 72 -16.19 7.65 -4.47
C ARG A 72 -15.09 8.49 -3.87
N LEU A 73 -14.00 7.88 -3.46
CA LEU A 73 -12.83 8.58 -2.93
C LEU A 73 -12.24 9.52 -3.99
N ASN A 74 -12.03 9.01 -5.20
CA ASN A 74 -11.46 9.80 -6.29
C ASN A 74 -12.38 10.97 -6.68
N ALA A 75 -13.69 10.78 -6.66
CA ALA A 75 -14.65 11.86 -6.90
C ALA A 75 -14.54 12.95 -5.83
N ASP A 76 -14.42 12.57 -4.56
CA ASP A 76 -14.29 13.53 -3.46
C ASP A 76 -12.96 14.29 -3.53
N VAL A 77 -11.87 13.61 -3.89
CA VAL A 77 -10.55 14.27 -4.09
C VAL A 77 -10.65 15.33 -5.20
N ALA A 78 -11.31 15.01 -6.31
CA ALA A 78 -11.50 15.94 -7.42
C ALA A 78 -12.38 17.13 -7.03
N GLU A 79 -13.43 16.90 -6.25
CA GLU A 79 -14.37 17.94 -5.83
C GLU A 79 -13.81 18.84 -4.73
N LEU A 80 -13.21 18.26 -3.69
CA LEU A 80 -12.80 18.98 -2.50
C LEU A 80 -11.36 19.49 -2.57
N GLY A 81 -10.53 18.93 -3.46
CA GLY A 81 -9.13 19.28 -3.62
C GLY A 81 -8.20 18.37 -2.78
N GLU A 82 -7.03 18.09 -3.34
CA GLU A 82 -6.04 17.19 -2.73
C GLU A 82 -5.56 17.68 -1.36
N GLU A 83 -5.53 18.98 -1.15
CA GLU A 83 -5.08 19.60 0.11
C GLU A 83 -5.99 19.27 1.30
N ASN A 84 -7.20 18.77 1.04
CA ASN A 84 -8.14 18.35 2.08
C ASN A 84 -8.05 16.87 2.42
N PHE A 85 -7.01 16.21 1.94
CA PHE A 85 -6.79 14.77 2.17
C PHE A 85 -5.37 14.52 2.64
N THR A 86 -5.20 13.45 3.42
CA THR A 86 -3.87 12.94 3.76
C THR A 86 -3.71 11.54 3.20
N ARG A 87 -2.47 11.21 2.84
CA ARG A 87 -2.08 9.87 2.39
C ARG A 87 -0.94 9.38 3.27
N GLU A 88 -1.20 8.32 4.01
CA GLU A 88 -0.23 7.73 4.93
C GLU A 88 0.11 6.31 4.52
N ILE A 89 1.39 5.99 4.50
CA ILE A 89 1.83 4.60 4.39
C ILE A 89 1.84 4.02 5.78
N LEU A 90 1.06 2.94 5.99
CA LEU A 90 0.98 2.24 7.26
C LEU A 90 2.07 1.17 7.38
N TYR A 91 2.31 0.43 6.29
CA TYR A 91 3.29 -0.65 6.25
C TYR A 91 4.00 -0.67 4.91
N LEU A 92 5.32 -0.70 4.94
CA LEU A 92 6.13 -1.02 3.76
C LEU A 92 6.28 -2.54 3.71
N CYS A 93 6.04 -3.12 2.54
CA CYS A 93 5.95 -4.57 2.36
C CYS A 93 6.95 -5.06 1.32
N LYS A 94 7.62 -6.18 1.62
CA LYS A 94 8.64 -6.76 0.75
C LYS A 94 8.06 -7.67 -0.34
N GLY A 95 6.82 -8.10 -0.20
CA GLY A 95 6.17 -9.00 -1.15
C GLY A 95 4.68 -8.81 -1.24
N ARG A 96 4.10 -9.34 -2.32
CA ARG A 96 2.66 -9.21 -2.59
C ARG A 96 1.79 -9.95 -1.57
N GLY A 97 2.22 -11.13 -1.13
CA GLY A 97 1.49 -11.90 -0.13
C GLY A 97 1.40 -11.17 1.20
N GLU A 98 2.52 -10.61 1.64
CA GLU A 98 2.59 -9.78 2.84
C GLU A 98 1.66 -8.58 2.73
N MET A 99 1.73 -7.86 1.61
CA MET A 99 0.90 -6.69 1.35
C MET A 99 -0.58 -7.02 1.38
N SER A 100 -0.99 -8.11 0.70
CA SER A 100 -2.38 -8.54 0.65
C SER A 100 -2.91 -8.97 2.03
N TYR A 101 -2.09 -9.69 2.79
CA TYR A 101 -2.46 -10.13 4.12
C TYR A 101 -2.65 -8.94 5.07
N ILE A 102 -1.70 -8.01 5.09
CA ILE A 102 -1.74 -6.85 5.97
C ILE A 102 -2.91 -5.93 5.60
N GLU A 103 -3.16 -5.71 4.30
CA GLU A 103 -4.30 -4.92 3.85
C GLU A 103 -5.61 -5.49 4.38
N ALA A 104 -5.82 -6.80 4.19
CA ALA A 104 -7.04 -7.46 4.64
C ALA A 104 -7.17 -7.39 6.16
N ARG A 105 -6.08 -7.64 6.89
CA ARG A 105 -6.07 -7.56 8.35
C ARG A 105 -6.48 -6.18 8.84
N GLU A 106 -5.90 -5.11 8.26
CA GLU A 106 -6.26 -3.74 8.61
C GLU A 106 -7.73 -3.45 8.31
N GLN A 107 -8.23 -3.92 7.16
CA GLN A 107 -9.63 -3.73 6.77
C GLN A 107 -10.58 -4.43 7.75
N PHE A 108 -10.28 -5.65 8.18
CA PHE A 108 -11.09 -6.38 9.17
C PHE A 108 -10.97 -5.76 10.56
N ASP A 109 -9.77 -5.43 11.00
CA ASP A 109 -9.55 -4.84 12.33
C ASP A 109 -10.27 -3.50 12.47
N ARG A 110 -10.32 -2.71 11.40
CA ARG A 110 -10.98 -1.41 11.38
C ARG A 110 -12.46 -1.50 11.04
N ARG A 111 -12.95 -2.69 10.70
CA ARG A 111 -14.36 -2.95 10.36
C ARG A 111 -14.87 -2.03 9.26
N VAL A 112 -14.09 -1.91 8.18
CA VAL A 112 -14.33 -0.92 7.12
C VAL A 112 -15.67 -1.10 6.40
N LEU A 113 -16.24 -2.31 6.38
CA LEU A 113 -17.55 -2.57 5.76
C LEU A 113 -18.73 -2.36 6.70
N GLU A 114 -18.47 -2.07 7.98
CA GLU A 114 -19.52 -2.00 9.00
C GLU A 114 -20.00 -0.59 9.30
N SER A 115 -19.42 0.42 8.63
CA SER A 115 -19.83 1.81 8.87
C SER A 115 -19.59 2.68 7.62
N ASP A 116 -20.16 3.88 7.65
CA ASP A 116 -19.97 4.88 6.60
C ASP A 116 -18.67 5.68 6.76
N GLU A 117 -17.87 5.36 7.77
CA GLU A 117 -16.61 6.05 8.02
C GLU A 117 -15.53 5.70 6.98
N TYR A 118 -15.74 4.65 6.18
CA TYR A 118 -14.78 4.19 5.19
C TYR A 118 -15.39 4.18 3.80
N TYR A 119 -14.57 4.55 2.82
CA TYR A 119 -14.94 4.41 1.39
C TYR A 119 -14.90 2.96 0.92
N ASN A 120 -14.27 2.07 1.68
CA ASN A 120 -14.12 0.66 1.29
C ASN A 120 -15.47 -0.01 1.11
N GLY A 121 -15.71 -0.58 -0.07
CA GLY A 121 -16.94 -1.30 -0.39
C GLY A 121 -16.78 -2.80 -0.50
N ILE A 122 -15.55 -3.31 -0.46
CA ILE A 122 -15.27 -4.73 -0.60
C ILE A 122 -13.96 -5.07 0.08
N ILE A 123 -13.89 -6.26 0.67
CA ILE A 123 -12.63 -6.86 1.11
C ILE A 123 -12.38 -8.07 0.24
N ASN A 124 -11.32 -8.03 -0.54
CA ASN A 124 -10.96 -9.11 -1.46
C ASN A 124 -9.52 -9.51 -1.20
N VAL A 125 -9.32 -10.74 -0.71
CA VAL A 125 -8.00 -11.23 -0.36
C VAL A 125 -7.84 -12.68 -0.77
N ARG A 126 -6.69 -12.99 -1.35
CA ARG A 126 -6.24 -14.34 -1.60
C ARG A 126 -4.77 -14.42 -1.25
N VAL A 127 -4.45 -15.14 -0.19
CA VAL A 127 -3.07 -15.30 0.27
C VAL A 127 -2.90 -16.67 0.91
N GLY A 128 -1.81 -17.35 0.58
CA GLY A 128 -1.46 -18.62 1.17
C GLY A 128 -0.33 -18.47 2.18
N GLY A 129 -0.29 -19.35 3.19
CA GLY A 129 0.79 -19.35 4.16
C GLY A 129 2.11 -19.81 3.54
N SER A 130 3.22 -19.23 4.01
CA SER A 130 4.56 -19.64 3.65
C SER A 130 5.53 -19.21 4.76
N ASP A 131 6.69 -19.82 4.80
CA ASP A 131 7.71 -19.42 5.77
C ASP A 131 8.17 -17.99 5.54
N LYS A 132 8.32 -17.59 4.28
CA LYS A 132 8.69 -16.22 3.92
C LYS A 132 7.64 -15.21 4.41
N LEU A 133 6.37 -15.49 4.18
CA LEU A 133 5.28 -14.62 4.64
C LEU A 133 5.26 -14.54 6.17
N ARG A 134 5.37 -15.68 6.85
CA ARG A 134 5.37 -15.73 8.32
C ARG A 134 6.53 -14.92 8.89
N GLN A 135 7.70 -15.03 8.28
CA GLN A 135 8.89 -14.29 8.72
C GLN A 135 8.69 -12.78 8.55
N ALA A 136 8.15 -12.35 7.42
CA ALA A 136 7.87 -10.95 7.15
C ALA A 136 6.85 -10.37 8.15
N LEU A 137 5.80 -11.11 8.45
CA LEU A 137 4.78 -10.70 9.42
C LEU A 137 5.34 -10.61 10.84
N LEU A 138 6.25 -11.53 11.20
CA LEU A 138 6.90 -11.51 12.50
C LEU A 138 7.76 -10.25 12.68
N GLU A 139 8.46 -9.83 11.64
CA GLU A 139 9.26 -8.59 11.67
C GLU A 139 8.38 -7.36 11.98
N HIS A 140 7.20 -7.27 11.37
CA HIS A 140 6.25 -6.19 11.67
C HIS A 140 5.77 -6.25 13.12
N HIS A 141 5.50 -7.44 13.63
CA HIS A 141 5.03 -7.63 15.00
C HIS A 141 6.09 -7.20 16.02
N ILE A 142 7.35 -7.56 15.80
CA ILE A 142 8.46 -7.16 16.66
C ILE A 142 8.63 -5.64 16.65
N LYS A 143 8.57 -5.02 15.46
CA LYS A 143 8.68 -3.57 15.32
C LYS A 143 7.56 -2.85 16.08
N ALA A 144 6.32 -3.33 15.99
CA ALA A 144 5.18 -2.75 16.70
C ALA A 144 5.37 -2.83 18.22
N LYS A 145 5.84 -3.95 18.75
CA LYS A 145 6.14 -4.11 20.17
C LYS A 145 7.23 -3.15 20.65
N GLN A 146 8.28 -2.98 19.86
CA GLN A 146 9.37 -2.03 20.19
C GLN A 146 8.88 -0.59 20.21
N SER A 147 7.95 -0.23 19.31
CA SER A 147 7.39 1.12 19.27
C SER A 147 6.50 1.44 20.48
N ASN A 148 5.93 0.42 21.13
CA ASN A 148 5.03 0.57 22.27
C ASN A 148 5.77 0.55 23.62
N THR A 149 7.07 0.33 23.60
CA THR A 149 7.93 0.39 24.79
C THR A 149 8.76 1.66 24.80
#